data_4365963edb47c24de832f220e8e1dc37
#
_entry.id   4365963edb47c24de832f220e8e1dc37
#
_cell.length_a   1.000
_cell.length_b   1.000
_cell.length_c   1.000
_cell.angle_alpha   90.00
_cell.angle_beta   90.00
_cell.angle_gamma   90.00
#
_symmetry.space_group_name_H-M   'P 1'
#
loop_
_entity.id
_entity.type
_entity.pdbx_description
1 polymer ?
#
loop_
_entity_poly.entity_id
_entity_poly.type
_entity_poly.pdbx_seq_one_letter_code
_entity_poly.pdbx_strand_id
1 'polypeptide(L)'
;MKTYLDKNVYEAALERIAYCFQEFDNVLVSFSGGKDSVALTIGLARLRQYLGFPFEVVAVTLDPQFGGKPVDYSALEALFRRYDVPYEVRRTLIGPIVFDYRNEKNPCSLCAKMRRGALHAAAEELDCSKVALGHHLDDAVETFYM
;
A
#
# COMPACT_ATOMS: atom_id res chain seq x y z
N MET A 1 -19.24 1.96 22.46
CA MET A 1 -19.33 1.20 21.19
C MET A 1 -19.17 -0.27 21.53
N LYS A 2 -20.22 -1.08 21.36
CA LYS A 2 -20.13 -2.53 21.60
C LYS A 2 -19.20 -3.10 20.54
N THR A 3 -18.05 -3.64 20.93
CA THR A 3 -17.15 -4.38 20.04
C THR A 3 -17.83 -5.69 19.69
N TYR A 4 -18.23 -5.85 18.44
CA TYR A 4 -18.85 -7.06 17.91
C TYR A 4 -17.83 -8.19 17.67
N LEU A 5 -16.57 -7.97 18.01
CA LEU A 5 -15.52 -8.98 17.91
C LEU A 5 -15.43 -9.76 19.21
N ASP A 6 -15.52 -11.07 19.11
CA ASP A 6 -15.17 -11.97 20.19
C ASP A 6 -13.73 -11.65 20.68
N LYS A 7 -13.55 -11.62 22.00
CA LYS A 7 -12.24 -11.34 22.62
C LYS A 7 -11.14 -12.25 22.06
N ASN A 8 -11.45 -13.52 21.82
CA ASN A 8 -10.52 -14.49 21.27
C ASN A 8 -10.10 -14.15 19.83
N VAL A 9 -11.01 -13.65 19.00
CA VAL A 9 -10.72 -13.23 17.62
C VAL A 9 -9.84 -11.98 17.63
N TYR A 10 -10.10 -11.06 18.54
CA TYR A 10 -9.30 -9.84 18.69
C TYR A 10 -7.87 -10.15 19.15
N GLU A 11 -7.70 -11.00 20.16
CA GLU A 11 -6.39 -11.43 20.66
C GLU A 11 -5.60 -12.17 19.58
N ALA A 12 -6.21 -13.11 18.87
CA ALA A 12 -5.59 -13.83 17.77
C ALA A 12 -5.19 -12.90 16.60
N ALA A 13 -5.98 -11.86 16.33
CA ALA A 13 -5.64 -10.85 15.33
C ALA A 13 -4.41 -10.03 15.77
N LEU A 14 -4.34 -9.60 17.02
CA LEU A 14 -3.19 -8.88 17.56
C LEU A 14 -1.91 -9.71 17.53
N GLU A 15 -1.98 -11.00 17.88
CA GLU A 15 -0.82 -11.90 17.82
C GLU A 15 -0.30 -12.06 16.38
N ARG A 16 -1.20 -12.20 15.40
CA ARG A 16 -0.82 -12.29 13.99
C ARG A 16 -0.20 -10.99 13.47
N ILE A 17 -0.74 -9.86 13.88
CA ILE A 17 -0.20 -8.56 13.53
C ILE A 17 1.20 -8.39 14.15
N ALA A 18 1.36 -8.71 15.43
CA ALA A 18 2.65 -8.66 16.12
C ALA A 18 3.69 -9.60 15.51
N TYR A 19 3.27 -10.74 14.97
CA TYR A 19 4.16 -11.63 14.21
C TYR A 19 4.65 -11.00 12.89
N CYS A 20 3.81 -10.20 12.23
CA CYS A 20 4.16 -9.55 10.96
C CYS A 20 5.07 -8.34 11.12
N PHE A 21 5.09 -7.72 12.29
CA PHE A 21 5.84 -6.48 12.56
C PHE A 21 6.87 -6.68 13.65
N GLN A 22 8.03 -6.08 13.45
CA GLN A 22 9.12 -6.06 14.41
C GLN A 22 9.38 -4.61 14.88
N GLU A 23 10.03 -4.49 16.03
CA GLU A 23 10.49 -3.21 16.53
C GLU A 23 11.39 -2.52 15.49
N PHE A 24 11.16 -1.22 15.28
CA PHE A 24 11.84 -0.38 14.29
C PHE A 24 11.61 -0.77 12.82
N ASP A 25 10.59 -1.56 12.51
CA ASP A 25 10.17 -1.73 11.12
C ASP A 25 9.80 -0.38 10.49
N ASN A 26 10.20 -0.20 9.25
CA ASN A 26 9.70 0.85 8.39
C ASN A 26 8.86 0.21 7.29
N VAL A 27 7.56 0.50 7.32
CA VAL A 27 6.57 -0.16 6.47
C VAL A 27 6.12 0.77 5.36
N LEU A 28 6.45 0.43 4.13
CA LEU A 28 5.90 1.09 2.96
C LEU A 28 4.51 0.53 2.65
N VAL A 29 3.50 1.38 2.63
CA VAL A 29 2.17 1.02 2.14
C VAL A 29 2.01 1.45 0.70
N SER A 30 1.79 0.49 -0.20
CA SER A 30 1.44 0.77 -1.59
C SER A 30 0.01 1.28 -1.66
N PHE A 31 -0.14 2.57 -1.90
CA PHE A 31 -1.43 3.23 -1.95
C PHE A 31 -1.97 3.28 -3.38
N SER A 32 -3.09 2.62 -3.64
CA SER A 32 -3.71 2.54 -4.96
C SER A 32 -4.84 3.55 -5.20
N GLY A 33 -5.23 4.30 -4.18
CA GLY A 33 -6.39 5.20 -4.22
C GLY A 33 -7.73 4.53 -3.87
N GLY A 34 -7.77 3.20 -3.75
CA GLY A 34 -8.97 2.46 -3.36
C GLY A 34 -9.22 2.44 -1.85
N LYS A 35 -10.45 2.13 -1.46
CA LYS A 35 -10.90 2.07 -0.05
C LYS A 35 -10.03 1.17 0.83
N ASP A 36 -9.56 0.05 0.28
CA ASP A 36 -8.80 -0.96 1.04
C ASP A 36 -7.39 -0.45 1.37
N SER A 37 -6.74 0.26 0.44
CA SER A 37 -5.44 0.89 0.70
C SER A 37 -5.54 2.06 1.68
N VAL A 38 -6.65 2.82 1.68
CA VAL A 38 -6.93 3.84 2.70
C VAL A 38 -7.09 3.20 4.07
N ALA A 39 -7.93 2.16 4.17
CA ALA A 39 -8.19 1.45 5.42
C ALA A 39 -6.90 0.84 6.00
N LEU A 40 -6.07 0.21 5.14
CA LEU A 40 -4.79 -0.35 5.53
C LEU A 40 -3.85 0.72 6.08
N THR A 41 -3.67 1.83 5.36
CA THR A 41 -2.76 2.90 5.77
C THR A 41 -3.17 3.53 7.10
N ILE A 42 -4.45 3.88 7.25
CA ILE A 42 -4.97 4.47 8.49
C ILE A 42 -4.94 3.44 9.63
N GLY A 43 -5.27 2.19 9.34
CA GLY A 43 -5.21 1.10 10.31
C GLY A 43 -3.81 0.91 10.86
N LEU A 44 -2.79 0.86 10.02
CA LEU A 44 -1.39 0.77 10.43
C LEU A 44 -0.92 2.01 11.18
N ALA A 45 -1.29 3.21 10.73
CA ALA A 45 -0.95 4.44 11.42
C ALA A 45 -1.51 4.50 12.85
N ARG A 46 -2.73 3.99 13.05
CA ARG A 46 -3.34 3.89 14.38
C ARG A 46 -2.73 2.76 15.20
N LEU A 47 -2.41 1.64 14.56
CA LEU A 47 -1.83 0.48 15.24
C LEU A 47 -0.51 0.80 15.95
N ARG A 48 0.28 1.77 15.45
CA ARG A 48 1.48 2.29 16.13
C ARG A 48 1.22 2.67 17.58
N GLN A 49 0.00 3.10 17.90
CA GLN A 49 -0.36 3.55 19.26
C GLN A 49 -0.72 2.39 20.20
N TYR A 50 -1.04 1.23 19.63
CA TYR A 50 -1.51 0.06 20.40
C TYR A 50 -0.46 -1.04 20.54
N LEU A 51 0.48 -1.14 19.60
CA LEU A 51 1.59 -2.08 19.71
C LEU A 51 2.60 -1.53 20.72
N GLY A 52 3.09 -2.40 21.58
CA GLY A 52 4.06 -2.05 22.61
C GLY A 52 5.49 -1.77 22.10
N PHE A 53 5.66 -1.62 20.78
CA PHE A 53 6.94 -1.33 20.14
C PHE A 53 6.78 -0.32 19.00
N PRO A 54 7.79 0.52 18.74
CA PRO A 54 7.75 1.52 17.68
C PRO A 54 7.93 0.88 16.30
N PHE A 55 7.17 1.35 15.33
CA PHE A 55 7.39 1.12 13.90
C PHE A 55 6.92 2.34 13.10
N GLU A 56 7.46 2.53 11.91
CA GLU A 56 7.10 3.64 11.04
C GLU A 56 6.27 3.18 9.85
N VAL A 57 5.45 4.07 9.34
CA VAL A 57 4.60 3.84 8.16
C VAL A 57 4.78 4.98 7.19
N VAL A 58 5.07 4.66 5.93
CA VAL A 58 5.09 5.62 4.83
C VAL A 58 4.13 5.14 3.74
N ALA A 59 3.31 6.06 3.21
CA ALA A 59 2.41 5.75 2.10
C ALA A 59 3.02 6.21 0.78
N VAL A 60 3.03 5.33 -0.22
CA VAL A 60 3.57 5.63 -1.55
C VAL A 60 2.52 5.33 -2.62
N THR A 61 2.22 6.35 -3.44
CA THR A 61 1.44 6.18 -4.67
C THR A 61 2.38 6.10 -5.86
N LEU A 62 2.24 5.05 -6.66
CA LEU A 62 2.86 5.00 -7.98
C LEU A 62 1.88 5.56 -9.01
N ASP A 63 2.19 6.74 -9.55
CA ASP A 63 1.43 7.34 -10.65
C ASP A 63 1.96 6.79 -11.98
N PRO A 64 1.21 5.94 -12.68
CA PRO A 64 1.63 5.37 -13.95
C PRO A 64 1.54 6.34 -15.14
N GLN A 65 1.02 7.56 -14.92
CA GLN A 65 0.82 8.59 -15.95
C GLN A 65 -0.04 8.12 -17.13
N PHE A 66 -1.14 7.42 -16.86
CA PHE A 66 -2.07 7.01 -17.91
C PHE A 66 -2.72 8.23 -18.57
N GLY A 67 -2.65 8.29 -19.90
CA GLY A 67 -3.27 9.36 -20.69
C GLY A 67 -2.61 10.73 -20.54
N GLY A 68 -1.43 10.83 -19.96
CA GLY A 68 -0.60 12.06 -19.93
C GLY A 68 -1.17 13.23 -19.12
N LYS A 69 -2.29 13.05 -18.41
CA LYS A 69 -2.88 14.11 -17.57
C LYS A 69 -2.33 14.00 -16.15
N PRO A 70 -1.93 15.13 -15.54
CA PRO A 70 -1.52 15.13 -14.14
C PRO A 70 -2.72 14.80 -13.25
N VAL A 71 -2.51 13.91 -12.28
CA VAL A 71 -3.49 13.60 -11.24
C VAL A 71 -3.21 14.50 -10.03
N ASP A 72 -4.26 15.05 -9.45
CA ASP A 72 -4.18 15.83 -8.22
C ASP A 72 -4.30 14.91 -7.01
N TYR A 73 -3.25 14.86 -6.21
CA TYR A 73 -3.16 14.07 -4.99
C TYR A 73 -3.28 14.89 -3.69
N SER A 74 -3.59 16.19 -3.79
CA SER A 74 -3.61 17.10 -2.63
C SER A 74 -4.55 16.67 -1.51
N ALA A 75 -5.71 16.07 -1.86
CA ALA A 75 -6.65 15.53 -0.88
C ALA A 75 -6.06 14.36 -0.08
N LEU A 76 -5.23 13.54 -0.71
CA LEU A 76 -4.54 12.43 -0.07
C LEU A 76 -3.41 12.92 0.83
N GLU A 77 -2.65 13.91 0.38
CA GLU A 77 -1.62 14.55 1.19
C GLU A 77 -2.21 15.13 2.47
N ALA A 78 -3.35 15.83 2.37
CA ALA A 78 -4.06 16.38 3.52
C ALA A 78 -4.56 15.27 4.47
N LEU A 79 -5.08 14.17 3.92
CA LEU A 79 -5.54 13.02 4.68
C LEU A 79 -4.39 12.39 5.47
N PHE A 80 -3.28 12.05 4.83
CA PHE A 80 -2.16 11.37 5.48
C PHE A 80 -1.42 12.26 6.47
N ARG A 81 -1.33 13.55 6.21
CA ARG A 81 -0.82 14.54 7.19
C ARG A 81 -1.63 14.51 8.48
N ARG A 82 -2.95 14.35 8.40
CA ARG A 82 -3.84 14.26 9.57
C ARG A 82 -3.55 13.04 10.46
N TYR A 83 -3.02 11.95 9.87
CA TYR A 83 -2.66 10.73 10.58
C TYR A 83 -1.16 10.61 10.87
N ASP A 84 -0.41 11.67 10.61
CA ASP A 84 1.05 11.67 10.78
C ASP A 84 1.73 10.54 9.98
N VAL A 85 1.30 10.36 8.73
CA VAL A 85 1.87 9.41 7.79
C VAL A 85 2.57 10.19 6.68
N PRO A 86 3.90 10.06 6.51
CA PRO A 86 4.60 10.55 5.35
C PRO A 86 3.99 9.99 4.08
N TYR A 87 3.79 10.85 3.09
CA TYR A 87 3.16 10.46 1.82
C TYR A 87 4.00 10.95 0.65
N GLU A 88 4.26 10.04 -0.29
CA GLU A 88 5.04 10.32 -1.48
C GLU A 88 4.31 9.85 -2.75
N VAL A 89 4.31 10.70 -3.78
CA VAL A 89 3.83 10.34 -5.12
C VAL A 89 5.02 10.16 -6.05
N ARG A 90 5.20 8.93 -6.54
CA ARG A 90 6.24 8.59 -7.51
C ARG A 90 5.64 8.47 -8.90
N ARG A 91 5.97 9.42 -9.75
CA ARG A 91 5.59 9.37 -11.17
C ARG A 91 6.49 8.38 -11.91
N THR A 92 5.86 7.49 -12.67
CA THR A 92 6.55 6.46 -13.43
C THR A 92 6.22 6.56 -14.91
N LEU A 93 7.03 5.98 -15.75
CA LEU A 93 6.77 5.88 -17.20
C LEU A 93 6.02 4.59 -17.57
N ILE A 94 5.35 3.95 -16.61
CA ILE A 94 4.67 2.67 -16.84
C ILE A 94 3.59 2.79 -17.92
N GLY A 95 2.75 3.81 -17.84
CA GLY A 95 1.70 4.03 -18.85
C GLY A 95 2.27 4.21 -20.25
N PRO A 96 3.13 5.20 -20.47
CA PRO A 96 3.79 5.40 -21.76
C PRO A 96 4.51 4.17 -22.29
N ILE A 97 5.26 3.44 -21.45
CA ILE A 97 5.98 2.25 -21.89
C ILE A 97 5.04 1.12 -22.32
N VAL A 98 4.01 0.86 -21.53
CA VAL A 98 3.11 -0.29 -21.75
C VAL A 98 2.18 -0.05 -22.94
N PHE A 99 1.62 1.15 -23.06
CA PHE A 99 0.56 1.46 -24.02
C PHE A 99 1.07 2.13 -25.28
N ASP A 100 2.02 3.05 -25.19
CA ASP A 100 2.45 3.85 -26.34
C ASP A 100 3.69 3.24 -27.01
N TYR A 101 4.66 2.76 -26.24
CA TYR A 101 5.92 2.28 -26.79
C TYR A 101 5.89 0.79 -27.15
N ARG A 102 5.44 -0.08 -26.23
CA ARG A 102 5.45 -1.54 -26.46
C ARG A 102 4.19 -2.08 -27.11
N ASN A 103 3.07 -1.38 -26.96
CA ASN A 103 1.76 -1.82 -27.47
C ASN A 103 1.49 -3.31 -27.16
N GLU A 104 1.67 -3.67 -25.91
CA GLU A 104 1.66 -5.06 -25.45
C GLU A 104 0.31 -5.74 -25.65
N LYS A 105 0.32 -7.00 -26.07
CA LYS A 105 -0.90 -7.82 -26.18
C LYS A 105 -1.55 -8.09 -24.82
N ASN A 106 -0.75 -8.15 -23.76
CA ASN A 106 -1.22 -8.29 -22.37
C ASN A 106 -0.65 -7.17 -21.48
N PRO A 107 -1.19 -5.94 -21.61
CA PRO A 107 -0.65 -4.76 -20.92
C PRO A 107 -0.74 -4.89 -19.41
N CYS A 108 -1.75 -5.57 -18.87
CA CYS A 108 -1.93 -5.73 -17.42
C CYS A 108 -0.79 -6.51 -16.77
N SER A 109 -0.29 -7.56 -17.42
CA SER A 109 0.82 -8.36 -16.89
C SER A 109 2.11 -7.56 -16.81
N LEU A 110 2.45 -6.83 -17.87
CA LEU A 110 3.64 -5.98 -17.89
C LEU A 110 3.52 -4.82 -16.88
N CYS A 111 2.37 -4.16 -16.85
CA CYS A 111 2.08 -3.10 -15.88
C CYS A 111 2.27 -3.58 -14.44
N ALA A 112 1.74 -4.75 -14.10
CA ALA A 112 1.87 -5.34 -12.75
C ALA A 112 3.33 -5.63 -12.38
N LYS A 113 4.13 -6.15 -13.32
CA LYS A 113 5.56 -6.41 -13.10
C LYS A 113 6.34 -5.11 -12.90
N MET A 114 6.08 -4.10 -13.72
CA MET A 114 6.76 -2.81 -13.61
C MET A 114 6.39 -2.09 -12.30
N ARG A 115 5.10 -2.13 -11.90
CA ARG A 115 4.66 -1.57 -10.62
C ARG A 115 5.32 -2.25 -9.43
N ARG A 116 5.45 -3.57 -9.47
CA ARG A 116 6.15 -4.32 -8.41
C ARG A 116 7.61 -3.90 -8.32
N GLY A 117 8.32 -3.82 -9.44
CA GLY A 117 9.70 -3.34 -9.47
C GLY A 117 9.86 -1.93 -8.92
N ALA A 118 8.96 -1.01 -9.32
CA ALA A 118 8.98 0.36 -8.82
C ALA A 118 8.69 0.47 -7.31
N LEU A 119 7.81 -0.40 -6.76
CA LEU A 119 7.57 -0.47 -5.32
C LEU A 119 8.77 -0.97 -4.54
N HIS A 120 9.47 -2.00 -5.05
CA HIS A 120 10.69 -2.48 -4.42
C HIS A 120 11.79 -1.43 -4.42
N ALA A 121 12.00 -0.74 -5.54
CA ALA A 121 12.94 0.37 -5.61
C ALA A 121 12.59 1.50 -4.62
N ALA A 122 11.30 1.84 -4.51
CA ALA A 122 10.84 2.81 -3.53
C ALA A 122 11.10 2.37 -2.09
N ALA A 123 10.88 1.09 -1.79
CA ALA A 123 11.13 0.54 -0.45
C ALA A 123 12.62 0.58 -0.09
N GLU A 124 13.51 0.25 -1.02
CA GLU A 124 14.96 0.34 -0.83
C GLU A 124 15.41 1.79 -0.59
N GLU A 125 14.94 2.73 -1.41
CA GLU A 125 15.30 4.15 -1.30
C GLU A 125 14.79 4.81 -0.01
N LEU A 126 13.63 4.36 0.49
CA LEU A 126 13.03 4.85 1.73
C LEU A 126 13.45 4.04 2.97
N ASP A 127 14.39 3.13 2.82
CA ASP A 127 14.87 2.24 3.89
C ASP A 127 13.72 1.49 4.59
N CYS A 128 12.78 0.98 3.78
CA CYS A 128 11.63 0.25 4.27
C CYS A 128 11.93 -1.25 4.33
N SER A 129 11.74 -1.84 5.50
CA SER A 129 11.95 -3.29 5.73
C SER A 129 10.79 -4.15 5.21
N LYS A 130 9.60 -3.56 5.05
CA LYS A 130 8.38 -4.25 4.64
C LYS A 130 7.55 -3.44 3.66
N VAL A 131 6.83 -4.15 2.79
CA VAL A 131 5.83 -3.56 1.87
C VAL A 131 4.46 -4.15 2.20
N ALA A 132 3.51 -3.29 2.52
CA ALA A 132 2.12 -3.66 2.76
C ALA A 132 1.24 -3.33 1.55
N LEU A 133 0.42 -4.28 1.14
CA LEU A 133 -0.51 -4.16 0.03
C LEU A 133 -1.94 -4.33 0.52
N GLY A 134 -2.86 -3.51 0.03
CA GLY A 134 -4.28 -3.58 0.37
C GLY A 134 -5.03 -4.69 -0.38
N HIS A 135 -4.44 -5.89 -0.42
CA HIS A 135 -5.06 -7.08 -0.99
C HIS A 135 -5.61 -7.99 0.12
N HIS A 136 -6.69 -8.69 -0.15
CA HIS A 136 -7.28 -9.66 0.76
C HIS A 136 -7.54 -11.01 0.07
N LEU A 137 -8.04 -11.98 0.84
CA LEU A 137 -8.21 -13.35 0.36
C LEU A 137 -9.11 -13.43 -0.88
N ASP A 138 -10.17 -12.61 -0.94
CA ASP A 138 -11.10 -12.59 -2.07
C ASP A 138 -10.39 -12.20 -3.37
N ASP A 139 -9.45 -11.25 -3.34
CA ASP A 139 -8.63 -10.89 -4.50
C ASP A 139 -7.82 -12.07 -5.01
N ALA A 140 -7.26 -12.89 -4.10
CA ALA A 140 -6.50 -14.08 -4.46
C ALA A 140 -7.39 -15.14 -5.08
N VAL A 141 -8.60 -15.35 -4.54
CA VAL A 141 -9.60 -16.30 -5.07
C VAL A 141 -10.07 -15.86 -6.45
N GLU A 142 -10.41 -14.60 -6.64
CA GLU A 142 -10.82 -14.06 -7.94
C GLU A 142 -9.71 -14.23 -8.98
N THR A 143 -8.47 -13.94 -8.62
CA THR A 143 -7.31 -14.11 -9.52
C THR A 143 -7.10 -15.57 -9.93
N PHE A 144 -7.39 -16.51 -9.01
CA PHE A 144 -7.28 -17.93 -9.31
C PHE A 144 -8.32 -18.41 -10.33
N TYR A 145 -9.53 -17.81 -10.33
CA TYR A 145 -10.62 -18.18 -11.25
C TYR A 145 -10.58 -17.43 -12.59
N MET A 146 -9.77 -16.41 -12.76
CA MET A 146 -9.57 -15.70 -14.04
C MET A 146 -8.49 -16.35 -14.89
#